data_57a475e9e061259cd95801395429652f
#
_entry.id   57a475e9e061259cd95801395429652f
#
_cell.length_a   1.000
_cell.length_b   1.000
_cell.length_c   1.000
_cell.angle_alpha   90.00
_cell.angle_beta   90.00
_cell.angle_gamma   90.00
#
_symmetry.space_group_name_H-M   'P 1'
#
loop_
_entity.id
_entity.type
_entity.pdbx_description
1 polymer ?
#
loop_
_entity_poly.entity_id
_entity_poly.type
_entity_poly.pdbx_seq_one_letter_code
_entity_poly.pdbx_strand_id
1 'polypeptide(L)'
;MTQTQSTKTATATAIYSLTIAPACVLRGRSAIAQAGDAIARFGKRPLIVGGSNSLAATQPYLQPILQQQQLQSAETAYGKDCSERSLETLREAVQTHEADFIIGVGGGKALDSAKLVAHQCKIPIVTIPTSAATCAAWTALSNIYSEQGAFQYDVTLARCPDLLIPDYGLIQTAPQRTLVAGIGDAIAKWYEASVSSGHSEQTLIISAVQQARILRDILFQKSAAALKEPGSETWQEVTDATVLLAGVIGGIGGAQCRTVAAHAVHNGLTHLLASHGTLHGEKVAYGILVQLRLEEMLQNNQLAATARQQLLKFYTEIGLPQTLDNLGLGDITLTELQRATEIACNPNSDIHRLPFKVVPQQLMAAMVSTTAPVGELKIKN
;
A
#
# COMPACT_ATOMS: atom_id res chain seq x y z
N MET A 1 59.92 21.92 16.71
CA MET A 1 58.79 21.12 17.21
C MET A 1 57.52 21.89 16.95
N THR A 2 56.86 21.65 15.84
CA THR A 2 55.62 22.32 15.44
C THR A 2 54.48 21.30 15.62
N GLN A 3 53.63 21.53 16.64
CA GLN A 3 52.44 20.72 16.87
C GLN A 3 51.36 21.10 15.84
N THR A 4 51.05 20.19 14.97
CA THR A 4 49.86 20.23 14.08
C THR A 4 48.62 19.87 14.90
N GLN A 5 47.80 20.89 15.22
CA GLN A 5 46.48 20.67 15.77
C GLN A 5 45.57 20.06 14.66
N SER A 6 45.17 18.81 14.85
CA SER A 6 44.13 18.15 14.06
C SER A 6 42.78 18.73 14.49
N THR A 7 42.18 19.56 13.67
CA THR A 7 40.80 20.00 13.80
C THR A 7 39.88 18.82 13.46
N LYS A 8 39.32 18.18 14.49
CA LYS A 8 38.18 17.27 14.32
C LYS A 8 37.00 18.08 13.81
N THR A 9 36.71 17.98 12.53
CA THR A 9 35.43 18.41 11.95
C THR A 9 34.32 17.64 12.66
N ALA A 10 33.51 18.34 13.45
CA ALA A 10 32.30 17.77 14.03
C ALA A 10 31.37 17.37 12.86
N THR A 11 31.18 16.08 12.67
CA THR A 11 30.15 15.54 11.77
C THR A 11 28.81 16.05 12.28
N ALA A 12 28.13 16.87 11.49
CA ALA A 12 26.77 17.31 11.78
C ALA A 12 25.89 16.07 11.97
N THR A 13 25.28 15.95 13.13
CA THR A 13 24.36 14.86 13.44
C THR A 13 23.17 14.98 12.48
N ALA A 14 22.94 13.98 11.64
CA ALA A 14 21.82 13.96 10.71
C ALA A 14 20.50 13.96 11.51
N ILE A 15 19.61 14.90 11.18
CA ILE A 15 18.25 14.95 11.75
C ILE A 15 17.35 14.10 10.88
N TYR A 16 16.67 13.14 11.50
CA TYR A 16 15.68 12.27 10.83
C TYR A 16 14.29 12.64 11.30
N SER A 17 13.37 12.86 10.35
CA SER A 17 11.93 13.04 10.62
C SER A 17 11.21 11.72 10.45
N LEU A 18 10.30 11.41 11.35
CA LEU A 18 9.42 10.23 11.28
C LEU A 18 7.97 10.66 11.25
N THR A 19 7.21 10.09 10.33
CA THR A 19 5.76 10.32 10.19
C THR A 19 5.07 8.97 10.23
N ILE A 20 4.57 8.59 11.41
CA ILE A 20 4.19 7.19 11.71
C ILE A 20 2.70 6.96 11.58
N ALA A 21 1.85 7.88 12.08
CA ALA A 21 0.43 7.64 12.26
C ALA A 21 -0.42 8.91 12.00
N PRO A 22 -1.71 8.74 11.64
CA PRO A 22 -2.69 9.81 11.70
C PRO A 22 -2.73 10.46 13.08
N ALA A 23 -3.04 11.76 13.13
CA ALA A 23 -3.14 12.48 14.41
C ALA A 23 -4.29 11.94 15.29
N CYS A 24 -5.35 11.45 14.66
CA CYS A 24 -6.48 10.81 15.33
C CYS A 24 -7.07 9.71 14.45
N VAL A 25 -7.52 8.62 15.07
CA VAL A 25 -8.23 7.52 14.40
C VAL A 25 -9.53 7.25 15.15
N LEU A 26 -10.68 7.39 14.47
CA LEU A 26 -12.01 7.03 14.96
C LEU A 26 -12.49 5.81 14.18
N ARG A 27 -12.46 4.63 14.77
CA ARG A 27 -12.80 3.37 14.08
C ARG A 27 -13.94 2.63 14.74
N GLY A 28 -14.72 1.94 13.97
CA GLY A 28 -15.83 1.12 14.46
C GLY A 28 -16.98 1.05 13.50
N ARG A 29 -18.04 0.34 13.87
CA ARG A 29 -19.32 0.44 13.17
C ARG A 29 -19.95 1.80 13.46
N SER A 30 -20.46 2.45 12.42
CA SER A 30 -21.03 3.81 12.51
C SER A 30 -20.04 4.85 13.06
N ALA A 31 -18.75 4.69 12.78
CA ALA A 31 -17.72 5.65 13.22
C ALA A 31 -17.93 7.03 12.60
N ILE A 32 -18.38 7.11 11.34
CA ILE A 32 -18.70 8.38 10.67
C ILE A 32 -19.80 9.11 11.42
N ALA A 33 -20.85 8.42 11.86
CA ALA A 33 -21.96 9.04 12.58
C ALA A 33 -21.55 9.71 13.91
N GLN A 34 -20.43 9.26 14.49
CA GLN A 34 -19.88 9.79 15.74
C GLN A 34 -18.74 10.80 15.51
N ALA A 35 -18.34 11.02 14.27
CA ALA A 35 -17.17 11.83 13.92
C ALA A 35 -17.51 13.34 13.70
N GLY A 36 -18.76 13.75 13.86
CA GLY A 36 -19.22 15.10 13.48
C GLY A 36 -18.34 16.22 14.05
N ASP A 37 -18.17 16.26 15.38
CA ASP A 37 -17.36 17.29 16.05
C ASP A 37 -15.87 17.18 15.66
N ALA A 38 -15.37 15.96 15.48
CA ALA A 38 -13.98 15.74 15.07
C ALA A 38 -13.72 16.22 13.62
N ILE A 39 -14.70 16.12 12.74
CA ILE A 39 -14.62 16.66 11.37
C ILE A 39 -14.76 18.19 11.39
N ALA A 40 -15.76 18.74 12.11
CA ALA A 40 -16.09 20.16 12.10
C ALA A 40 -14.98 21.05 12.69
N ARG A 41 -14.05 20.50 13.47
CA ARG A 41 -12.90 21.24 14.02
C ARG A 41 -11.89 21.70 12.95
N PHE A 42 -11.91 21.11 11.74
CA PHE A 42 -10.97 21.45 10.68
C PHE A 42 -11.39 22.64 9.85
N GLY A 43 -12.68 23.02 9.90
CA GLY A 43 -13.21 24.16 9.13
C GLY A 43 -14.69 24.07 8.87
N LYS A 44 -15.15 24.84 7.89
CA LYS A 44 -16.57 24.95 7.51
C LYS A 44 -16.84 24.56 6.05
N ARG A 45 -15.83 24.51 5.21
CA ARG A 45 -15.94 24.33 3.75
C ARG A 45 -15.14 23.13 3.27
N PRO A 46 -15.54 21.87 3.62
CA PRO A 46 -14.85 20.69 3.13
C PRO A 46 -15.03 20.50 1.63
N LEU A 47 -13.94 20.11 0.94
CA LEU A 47 -14.02 19.51 -0.38
C LEU A 47 -13.96 17.98 -0.22
N ILE A 48 -15.01 17.28 -0.64
CA ILE A 48 -15.07 15.82 -0.61
C ILE A 48 -14.50 15.29 -1.92
N VAL A 49 -13.41 14.52 -1.83
CA VAL A 49 -12.68 13.96 -2.98
C VAL A 49 -12.83 12.46 -3.01
N GLY A 50 -13.37 11.90 -4.09
CA GLY A 50 -13.55 10.45 -4.21
C GLY A 50 -13.81 9.98 -5.64
N GLY A 51 -13.91 8.68 -5.84
CA GLY A 51 -14.47 8.12 -7.08
C GLY A 51 -15.99 8.08 -7.01
N SER A 52 -16.70 8.07 -8.16
CA SER A 52 -18.17 8.11 -8.21
C SER A 52 -18.83 7.03 -7.34
N ASN A 53 -18.35 5.79 -7.39
CA ASN A 53 -18.89 4.70 -6.57
C ASN A 53 -18.61 4.92 -5.07
N SER A 54 -17.43 5.44 -4.71
CA SER A 54 -17.06 5.71 -3.32
C SER A 54 -17.84 6.88 -2.74
N LEU A 55 -18.03 7.95 -3.52
CA LEU A 55 -18.88 9.09 -3.16
C LEU A 55 -20.31 8.62 -2.90
N ALA A 56 -20.91 7.89 -3.84
CA ALA A 56 -22.27 7.35 -3.70
C ALA A 56 -22.40 6.41 -2.47
N ALA A 57 -21.43 5.53 -2.24
CA ALA A 57 -21.45 4.62 -1.09
C ALA A 57 -21.29 5.37 0.26
N THR A 58 -20.54 6.48 0.28
CA THR A 58 -20.28 7.25 1.51
C THR A 58 -21.38 8.24 1.83
N GLN A 59 -22.11 8.73 0.82
CA GLN A 59 -23.14 9.74 0.96
C GLN A 59 -24.15 9.46 2.09
N PRO A 60 -24.77 8.26 2.22
CA PRO A 60 -25.73 7.97 3.29
C PRO A 60 -25.15 8.10 4.71
N TYR A 61 -23.84 7.91 4.86
CA TYR A 61 -23.15 8.00 6.15
C TYR A 61 -22.68 9.42 6.46
N LEU A 62 -22.17 10.13 5.46
CA LEU A 62 -21.49 11.41 5.64
C LEU A 62 -22.45 12.59 5.57
N GLN A 63 -23.42 12.57 4.65
CA GLN A 63 -24.34 13.71 4.43
C GLN A 63 -25.12 14.15 5.68
N PRO A 64 -25.65 13.23 6.52
CA PRO A 64 -26.33 13.63 7.77
C PRO A 64 -25.42 14.42 8.72
N ILE A 65 -24.14 14.03 8.78
CA ILE A 65 -23.15 14.66 9.65
C ILE A 65 -22.77 16.05 9.13
N LEU A 66 -22.58 16.20 7.81
CA LEU A 66 -22.29 17.50 7.20
C LEU A 66 -23.43 18.49 7.47
N GLN A 67 -24.68 18.04 7.35
CA GLN A 67 -25.86 18.84 7.63
C GLN A 67 -25.96 19.21 9.13
N GLN A 68 -25.80 18.25 10.02
CA GLN A 68 -25.84 18.49 11.47
C GLN A 68 -24.77 19.48 11.91
N GLN A 69 -23.59 19.43 11.35
CA GLN A 69 -22.47 20.33 11.64
C GLN A 69 -22.50 21.65 10.83
N GLN A 70 -23.51 21.82 9.99
CA GLN A 70 -23.68 23.00 9.12
C GLN A 70 -22.46 23.28 8.24
N LEU A 71 -21.84 22.20 7.69
CA LEU A 71 -20.70 22.29 6.80
C LEU A 71 -21.14 22.56 5.36
N GLN A 72 -20.49 23.51 4.70
CA GLN A 72 -20.73 23.90 3.30
C GLN A 72 -19.83 23.02 2.41
N SER A 73 -20.21 21.78 2.18
CA SER A 73 -19.42 20.86 1.39
C SER A 73 -19.63 21.00 -0.11
N ALA A 74 -18.55 20.71 -0.88
CA ALA A 74 -18.63 20.42 -2.30
C ALA A 74 -18.02 19.03 -2.55
N GLU A 75 -18.42 18.37 -3.65
CA GLU A 75 -17.91 17.06 -4.05
C GLU A 75 -17.20 17.16 -5.38
N THR A 76 -16.10 16.42 -5.53
CA THR A 76 -15.37 16.30 -6.79
C THR A 76 -14.80 14.92 -6.99
N ALA A 77 -14.78 14.46 -8.25
CA ALA A 77 -14.12 13.19 -8.62
C ALA A 77 -12.61 13.40 -8.70
N TYR A 78 -11.83 12.43 -8.19
CA TYR A 78 -10.38 12.47 -8.30
C TYR A 78 -9.84 12.10 -9.71
N GLY A 79 -10.71 11.71 -10.62
CA GLY A 79 -10.34 11.24 -11.95
C GLY A 79 -10.24 9.71 -12.02
N LYS A 80 -9.44 9.20 -12.95
CA LYS A 80 -9.21 7.76 -13.15
C LYS A 80 -8.10 7.22 -12.23
N ASP A 81 -7.03 8.00 -12.10
CA ASP A 81 -5.81 7.68 -11.36
C ASP A 81 -5.32 8.89 -10.59
N CYS A 82 -4.45 8.67 -9.60
CA CYS A 82 -3.71 9.74 -8.96
C CYS A 82 -2.60 10.20 -9.93
N SER A 83 -2.96 11.07 -10.88
CA SER A 83 -2.08 11.61 -11.91
C SER A 83 -1.87 13.11 -11.73
N GLU A 84 -0.84 13.66 -12.35
CA GLU A 84 -0.57 15.11 -12.30
C GLU A 84 -1.77 15.93 -12.79
N ARG A 85 -2.44 15.47 -13.85
CA ARG A 85 -3.64 16.12 -14.37
C ARG A 85 -4.80 16.06 -13.37
N SER A 86 -5.02 14.91 -12.74
CA SER A 86 -6.05 14.78 -11.69
C SER A 86 -5.77 15.73 -10.53
N LEU A 87 -4.51 15.85 -10.11
CA LEU A 87 -4.12 16.77 -9.03
C LEU A 87 -4.31 18.24 -9.41
N GLU A 88 -4.06 18.62 -10.66
CA GLU A 88 -4.33 19.98 -11.15
C GLU A 88 -5.82 20.33 -11.03
N THR A 89 -6.69 19.46 -11.56
CA THR A 89 -8.15 19.62 -11.45
C THR A 89 -8.61 19.71 -9.99
N LEU A 90 -8.03 18.89 -9.10
CA LEU A 90 -8.38 18.94 -7.68
C LEU A 90 -7.91 20.23 -7.00
N ARG A 91 -6.74 20.79 -7.35
CA ARG A 91 -6.29 22.09 -6.84
C ARG A 91 -7.23 23.23 -7.28
N GLU A 92 -7.67 23.21 -8.54
CA GLU A 92 -8.66 24.17 -9.03
C GLU A 92 -9.99 24.06 -8.26
N ALA A 93 -10.44 22.83 -7.97
CA ALA A 93 -11.64 22.61 -7.16
C ALA A 93 -11.49 23.13 -5.71
N VAL A 94 -10.32 22.95 -5.08
CA VAL A 94 -10.00 23.51 -3.75
C VAL A 94 -10.10 25.03 -3.78
N GLN A 95 -9.53 25.69 -4.79
CA GLN A 95 -9.57 27.15 -4.93
C GLN A 95 -10.98 27.67 -5.22
N THR A 96 -11.71 27.04 -6.14
CA THR A 96 -13.07 27.47 -6.54
C THR A 96 -14.06 27.34 -5.39
N HIS A 97 -13.94 26.28 -4.59
CA HIS A 97 -14.78 26.07 -3.41
C HIS A 97 -14.27 26.86 -2.20
N GLU A 98 -13.07 27.45 -2.26
CA GLU A 98 -12.36 28.03 -1.10
C GLU A 98 -12.29 27.02 0.06
N ALA A 99 -11.94 25.77 -0.24
CA ALA A 99 -11.96 24.70 0.74
C ALA A 99 -10.92 24.94 1.84
N ASP A 100 -11.34 24.79 3.09
CA ASP A 100 -10.48 24.93 4.27
C ASP A 100 -9.93 23.58 4.76
N PHE A 101 -10.52 22.47 4.33
CA PHE A 101 -9.97 21.11 4.50
C PHE A 101 -10.53 20.15 3.43
N ILE A 102 -9.92 18.94 3.33
CA ILE A 102 -10.36 17.89 2.41
C ILE A 102 -10.90 16.70 3.19
N ILE A 103 -11.95 16.07 2.67
CA ILE A 103 -12.40 14.74 3.07
C ILE A 103 -12.16 13.81 1.89
N GLY A 104 -11.11 12.98 1.98
CA GLY A 104 -10.84 11.95 0.99
C GLY A 104 -11.65 10.69 1.28
N VAL A 105 -12.45 10.22 0.31
CA VAL A 105 -13.26 9.01 0.44
C VAL A 105 -12.93 8.02 -0.66
N GLY A 106 -12.62 6.77 -0.32
CA GLY A 106 -12.35 5.77 -1.35
C GLY A 106 -11.32 4.71 -1.03
N GLY A 107 -10.83 4.08 -2.08
CA GLY A 107 -9.66 3.19 -2.06
C GLY A 107 -8.35 3.96 -2.26
N GLY A 108 -7.24 3.23 -2.42
CA GLY A 108 -5.89 3.79 -2.45
C GLY A 108 -5.70 5.01 -3.35
N LYS A 109 -6.07 4.91 -4.64
CA LYS A 109 -5.87 6.00 -5.62
C LYS A 109 -6.62 7.29 -5.25
N ALA A 110 -7.87 7.18 -4.79
CA ALA A 110 -8.67 8.32 -4.36
C ALA A 110 -8.06 8.99 -3.11
N LEU A 111 -7.64 8.17 -2.14
CA LEU A 111 -7.03 8.66 -0.90
C LEU A 111 -5.64 9.26 -1.14
N ASP A 112 -4.85 8.69 -2.06
CA ASP A 112 -3.55 9.26 -2.45
C ASP A 112 -3.73 10.61 -3.14
N SER A 113 -4.72 10.76 -4.04
CA SER A 113 -5.05 12.04 -4.66
C SER A 113 -5.49 13.08 -3.64
N ALA A 114 -6.41 12.71 -2.73
CA ALA A 114 -6.91 13.60 -1.68
C ALA A 114 -5.81 14.07 -0.72
N LYS A 115 -4.95 13.13 -0.25
CA LYS A 115 -3.80 13.44 0.63
C LYS A 115 -2.80 14.38 -0.04
N LEU A 116 -2.46 14.08 -1.30
CA LEU A 116 -1.45 14.86 -2.00
C LEU A 116 -1.93 16.28 -2.32
N VAL A 117 -3.19 16.45 -2.76
CA VAL A 117 -3.72 17.79 -3.00
C VAL A 117 -3.89 18.58 -1.69
N ALA A 118 -4.29 17.95 -0.58
CA ALA A 118 -4.33 18.59 0.74
C ALA A 118 -2.93 19.06 1.16
N HIS A 119 -1.90 18.23 0.94
CA HIS A 119 -0.51 18.57 1.20
C HIS A 119 -0.03 19.75 0.36
N GLN A 120 -0.30 19.75 -0.95
CA GLN A 120 0.07 20.83 -1.87
C GLN A 120 -0.62 22.16 -1.53
N CYS A 121 -1.90 22.10 -1.13
CA CYS A 121 -2.69 23.27 -0.71
C CYS A 121 -2.45 23.68 0.76
N LYS A 122 -1.70 22.89 1.53
CA LYS A 122 -1.40 23.11 2.96
C LYS A 122 -2.64 23.20 3.86
N ILE A 123 -3.66 22.42 3.55
CA ILE A 123 -4.92 22.33 4.32
C ILE A 123 -5.04 20.96 5.00
N PRO A 124 -5.88 20.82 6.05
CA PRO A 124 -6.10 19.54 6.73
C PRO A 124 -6.74 18.48 5.83
N ILE A 125 -6.50 17.19 6.19
CA ILE A 125 -7.06 16.04 5.49
C ILE A 125 -7.72 15.05 6.44
N VAL A 126 -8.97 14.71 6.16
CA VAL A 126 -9.70 13.59 6.75
C VAL A 126 -9.75 12.47 5.74
N THR A 127 -9.37 11.24 6.11
CA THR A 127 -9.46 10.07 5.23
C THR A 127 -10.55 9.10 5.70
N ILE A 128 -11.42 8.70 4.78
CA ILE A 128 -12.50 7.73 5.00
C ILE A 128 -12.32 6.60 3.97
N PRO A 129 -11.67 5.47 4.35
CA PRO A 129 -11.52 4.34 3.46
C PRO A 129 -12.88 3.68 3.21
N THR A 130 -13.25 3.46 1.94
CA THR A 130 -14.44 2.72 1.56
C THR A 130 -14.17 1.25 1.31
N SER A 131 -12.93 0.82 1.43
CA SER A 131 -12.48 -0.58 1.31
C SER A 131 -11.19 -0.80 2.12
N ALA A 132 -10.89 -2.03 2.44
CA ALA A 132 -9.65 -2.43 3.11
C ALA A 132 -8.57 -2.92 2.12
N ALA A 133 -8.53 -2.34 0.91
CA ALA A 133 -7.64 -2.81 -0.17
C ALA A 133 -6.16 -2.44 0.03
N THR A 134 -5.86 -1.41 0.84
CA THR A 134 -4.49 -0.94 1.14
C THR A 134 -4.47 -0.13 2.44
N CYS A 135 -3.28 0.17 2.95
CA CYS A 135 -3.07 1.09 4.07
C CYS A 135 -2.99 2.57 3.65
N ALA A 136 -3.38 2.94 2.44
CA ALA A 136 -3.26 4.33 1.92
C ALA A 136 -4.00 5.36 2.79
N ALA A 137 -5.09 4.98 3.45
CA ALA A 137 -5.83 5.83 4.37
C ALA A 137 -5.00 6.30 5.59
N TRP A 138 -3.97 5.55 5.94
CA TRP A 138 -3.10 5.78 7.10
C TRP A 138 -1.86 6.60 6.77
N THR A 139 -1.26 6.37 5.61
CA THR A 139 0.14 6.69 5.32
C THR A 139 0.39 8.16 4.95
N ALA A 140 1.59 8.67 5.29
CA ALA A 140 2.14 9.93 4.78
C ALA A 140 2.84 9.71 3.43
N LEU A 141 2.14 9.08 2.50
CA LEU A 141 2.64 8.74 1.17
C LEU A 141 1.50 8.80 0.16
N SER A 142 1.82 9.18 -1.08
CA SER A 142 0.92 9.08 -2.22
C SER A 142 1.66 8.58 -3.44
N ASN A 143 1.05 7.63 -4.16
CA ASN A 143 1.62 7.08 -5.39
C ASN A 143 1.07 7.83 -6.60
N ILE A 144 1.96 8.21 -7.52
CA ILE A 144 1.62 8.88 -8.78
C ILE A 144 1.62 7.87 -9.91
N TYR A 145 0.60 7.98 -10.75
CA TYR A 145 0.40 7.15 -11.94
C TYR A 145 0.28 8.03 -13.17
N SER A 146 0.59 7.46 -14.33
CA SER A 146 0.26 8.11 -15.61
C SER A 146 -1.25 8.11 -15.86
N GLU A 147 -1.72 8.88 -16.84
CA GLU A 147 -3.12 8.87 -17.30
C GLU A 147 -3.59 7.47 -17.78
N GLN A 148 -2.64 6.59 -18.12
CA GLN A 148 -2.87 5.20 -18.52
C GLN A 148 -2.77 4.22 -17.35
N GLY A 149 -2.60 4.69 -16.10
CA GLY A 149 -2.56 3.85 -14.91
C GLY A 149 -1.23 3.16 -14.63
N ALA A 150 -0.14 3.52 -15.33
CA ALA A 150 1.20 3.03 -15.06
C ALA A 150 1.83 3.78 -13.87
N PHE A 151 2.40 3.06 -12.91
CA PHE A 151 3.12 3.66 -11.77
C PHE A 151 4.31 4.49 -12.27
N GLN A 152 4.50 5.67 -11.72
CA GLN A 152 5.59 6.58 -12.05
C GLN A 152 6.55 6.78 -10.87
N TYR A 153 6.05 7.28 -9.74
CA TYR A 153 6.83 7.52 -8.53
C TYR A 153 5.93 7.68 -7.32
N ASP A 154 6.51 7.68 -6.14
CA ASP A 154 5.83 8.02 -4.90
C ASP A 154 6.25 9.39 -4.36
N VAL A 155 5.36 10.01 -3.59
CA VAL A 155 5.58 11.30 -2.94
C VAL A 155 5.43 11.12 -1.44
N THR A 156 6.50 11.38 -0.70
CA THR A 156 6.47 11.46 0.76
C THR A 156 5.78 12.74 1.21
N LEU A 157 4.79 12.63 2.08
CA LEU A 157 4.05 13.76 2.63
C LEU A 157 4.64 14.19 3.98
N ALA A 158 4.49 15.47 4.32
CA ALA A 158 5.02 16.01 5.57
C ALA A 158 4.32 15.43 6.83
N ARG A 159 3.11 14.88 6.68
CA ARG A 159 2.32 14.29 7.78
C ARG A 159 1.37 13.21 7.28
N CYS A 160 1.00 12.29 8.16
CA CYS A 160 -0.15 11.42 7.96
C CYS A 160 -1.45 12.23 8.02
N PRO A 161 -2.62 11.65 7.67
CA PRO A 161 -3.90 12.34 7.79
C PRO A 161 -4.15 12.91 9.20
N ASP A 162 -4.83 14.05 9.25
CA ASP A 162 -5.20 14.70 10.52
C ASP A 162 -6.29 13.90 11.26
N LEU A 163 -7.15 13.22 10.48
CA LEU A 163 -8.17 12.30 10.99
C LEU A 163 -8.38 11.15 10.02
N LEU A 164 -8.39 9.93 10.54
CA LEU A 164 -8.74 8.71 9.82
C LEU A 164 -10.01 8.10 10.41
N ILE A 165 -11.01 7.79 9.57
CA ILE A 165 -12.29 7.23 10.02
C ILE A 165 -12.57 5.91 9.28
N PRO A 166 -12.06 4.76 9.74
CA PRO A 166 -12.45 3.45 9.26
C PRO A 166 -13.83 3.07 9.82
N ASP A 167 -14.88 3.28 9.02
CA ASP A 167 -16.22 2.83 9.35
C ASP A 167 -16.45 1.43 8.79
N TYR A 168 -16.54 0.43 9.68
CA TYR A 168 -16.67 -0.97 9.26
C TYR A 168 -17.99 -1.24 8.53
N GLY A 169 -19.06 -0.49 8.81
CA GLY A 169 -20.32 -0.58 8.08
C GLY A 169 -20.13 -0.16 6.62
N LEU A 170 -19.41 0.93 6.38
CA LEU A 170 -19.09 1.40 5.04
C LEU A 170 -18.12 0.46 4.32
N ILE A 171 -17.00 0.07 4.97
CA ILE A 171 -15.98 -0.81 4.37
C ILE A 171 -16.59 -2.17 3.97
N GLN A 172 -17.54 -2.67 4.74
CA GLN A 172 -18.23 -3.95 4.46
C GLN A 172 -19.07 -3.88 3.18
N THR A 173 -19.46 -2.70 2.70
CA THR A 173 -20.20 -2.56 1.42
C THR A 173 -19.33 -2.80 0.19
N ALA A 174 -18.02 -2.76 0.34
CA ALA A 174 -17.09 -3.00 -0.77
C ALA A 174 -17.07 -4.48 -1.18
N PRO A 175 -16.77 -4.79 -2.46
CA PRO A 175 -16.57 -6.17 -2.88
C PRO A 175 -15.50 -6.87 -2.04
N GLN A 176 -15.75 -8.10 -1.60
CA GLN A 176 -14.82 -8.90 -0.79
C GLN A 176 -13.42 -8.99 -1.41
N ARG A 177 -13.34 -9.02 -2.74
CA ARG A 177 -12.07 -8.98 -3.50
C ARG A 177 -11.15 -7.84 -3.05
N THR A 178 -11.70 -6.72 -2.59
CA THR A 178 -10.89 -5.58 -2.12
C THR A 178 -10.17 -5.91 -0.80
N LEU A 179 -10.81 -6.61 0.13
CA LEU A 179 -10.14 -7.08 1.36
C LEU A 179 -9.11 -8.17 1.04
N VAL A 180 -9.43 -9.12 0.13
CA VAL A 180 -8.45 -10.13 -0.33
C VAL A 180 -7.21 -9.47 -0.92
N ALA A 181 -7.37 -8.46 -1.77
CA ALA A 181 -6.26 -7.67 -2.29
C ALA A 181 -5.48 -6.95 -1.17
N GLY A 182 -6.18 -6.38 -0.18
CA GLY A 182 -5.55 -5.74 0.99
C GLY A 182 -4.73 -6.71 1.84
N ILE A 183 -5.20 -7.95 2.00
CA ILE A 183 -4.42 -9.01 2.65
C ILE A 183 -3.14 -9.29 1.86
N GLY A 184 -3.22 -9.34 0.53
CA GLY A 184 -2.07 -9.52 -0.37
C GLY A 184 -1.03 -8.40 -0.24
N ASP A 185 -1.48 -7.14 -0.21
CA ASP A 185 -0.61 -5.97 0.00
C ASP A 185 0.01 -5.97 1.42
N ALA A 186 -0.81 -6.23 2.43
CA ALA A 186 -0.36 -6.20 3.83
C ALA A 186 0.69 -7.29 4.15
N ILE A 187 0.49 -8.51 3.65
CA ILE A 187 1.41 -9.62 3.92
C ILE A 187 2.79 -9.41 3.28
N ALA A 188 2.89 -8.59 2.23
CA ALA A 188 4.15 -8.21 1.61
C ALA A 188 5.10 -7.52 2.59
N LYS A 189 4.58 -6.80 3.59
CA LYS A 189 5.40 -6.12 4.61
C LYS A 189 6.39 -7.07 5.28
N TRP A 190 5.97 -8.33 5.57
CA TRP A 190 6.89 -9.32 6.14
C TRP A 190 7.93 -9.79 5.13
N TYR A 191 7.51 -10.19 3.94
CA TYR A 191 8.43 -10.80 2.97
C TYR A 191 9.45 -9.78 2.45
N GLU A 192 9.06 -8.54 2.28
CA GLU A 192 9.96 -7.47 1.85
C GLU A 192 10.84 -6.96 2.99
N ALA A 193 10.29 -6.68 4.17
CA ALA A 193 11.08 -6.20 5.30
C ALA A 193 12.07 -7.25 5.82
N SER A 194 11.71 -8.53 5.82
CA SER A 194 12.60 -9.59 6.31
C SER A 194 13.84 -9.77 5.44
N VAL A 195 13.72 -9.64 4.12
CA VAL A 195 14.85 -9.81 3.20
C VAL A 195 15.74 -8.57 3.13
N SER A 196 15.16 -7.37 3.18
CA SER A 196 15.91 -6.11 3.06
C SER A 196 16.47 -5.62 4.41
N SER A 197 15.80 -5.90 5.50
CA SER A 197 16.03 -5.27 6.80
C SER A 197 16.10 -6.24 7.98
N GLY A 198 16.01 -7.56 7.73
CA GLY A 198 16.00 -8.60 8.77
C GLY A 198 17.25 -8.64 9.65
N HIS A 199 18.37 -8.12 9.17
CA HIS A 199 19.64 -8.05 9.90
C HIS A 199 19.98 -6.64 10.39
N SER A 200 19.02 -5.71 10.37
CA SER A 200 19.25 -4.34 10.85
C SER A 200 19.49 -4.29 12.36
N GLU A 201 20.44 -3.45 12.79
CA GLU A 201 20.70 -3.15 14.19
C GLU A 201 19.97 -1.88 14.68
N GLN A 202 19.25 -1.20 13.79
CA GLN A 202 18.50 0.01 14.11
C GLN A 202 17.21 -0.34 14.88
N THR A 203 17.02 0.19 16.07
CA THR A 203 15.90 -0.12 16.98
C THR A 203 14.52 -0.04 16.29
N LEU A 204 14.25 1.02 15.52
CA LEU A 204 12.97 1.21 14.86
C LEU A 204 12.78 0.22 13.70
N ILE A 205 13.82 -0.10 12.96
CA ILE A 205 13.77 -1.09 11.87
C ILE A 205 13.53 -2.48 12.44
N ILE A 206 14.23 -2.87 13.52
CA ILE A 206 13.97 -4.13 14.23
C ILE A 206 12.50 -4.22 14.65
N SER A 207 11.96 -3.14 15.24
CA SER A 207 10.55 -3.07 15.64
C SER A 207 9.61 -3.24 14.44
N ALA A 208 9.85 -2.55 13.34
CA ALA A 208 9.03 -2.64 12.12
C ALA A 208 9.04 -4.06 11.53
N VAL A 209 10.21 -4.71 11.45
CA VAL A 209 10.35 -6.10 10.96
C VAL A 209 9.58 -7.08 11.86
N GLN A 210 9.66 -6.94 13.20
CA GLN A 210 8.91 -7.81 14.12
C GLN A 210 7.40 -7.58 14.01
N GLN A 211 6.95 -6.34 13.87
CA GLN A 211 5.52 -6.03 13.64
C GLN A 211 5.04 -6.60 12.29
N ALA A 212 5.87 -6.57 11.24
CA ALA A 212 5.54 -7.19 9.95
C ALA A 212 5.37 -8.71 10.08
N ARG A 213 6.17 -9.37 10.93
CA ARG A 213 6.00 -10.79 11.26
C ARG A 213 4.66 -11.05 11.96
N ILE A 214 4.33 -10.24 12.97
CA ILE A 214 3.04 -10.34 13.69
C ILE A 214 1.88 -10.13 12.71
N LEU A 215 1.96 -9.13 11.83
CA LEU A 215 0.96 -8.87 10.80
C LEU A 215 0.73 -10.10 9.92
N ARG A 216 1.81 -10.70 9.40
CA ARG A 216 1.73 -11.93 8.61
C ARG A 216 1.01 -13.04 9.38
N ASP A 217 1.38 -13.27 10.65
CA ASP A 217 0.84 -14.36 11.46
C ASP A 217 -0.66 -14.15 11.73
N ILE A 218 -1.11 -12.91 12.00
CA ILE A 218 -2.53 -12.54 12.13
C ILE A 218 -3.27 -12.86 10.83
N LEU A 219 -2.74 -12.45 9.68
CA LEU A 219 -3.39 -12.65 8.38
C LEU A 219 -3.49 -14.13 8.02
N PHE A 220 -2.44 -14.92 8.25
CA PHE A 220 -2.51 -16.38 8.04
C PHE A 220 -3.57 -17.06 8.90
N GLN A 221 -3.70 -16.65 10.16
CA GLN A 221 -4.61 -17.29 11.11
C GLN A 221 -6.08 -16.90 10.91
N LYS A 222 -6.34 -15.64 10.51
CA LYS A 222 -7.68 -15.06 10.59
C LYS A 222 -8.35 -14.82 9.24
N SER A 223 -7.60 -14.70 8.13
CA SER A 223 -8.16 -14.26 6.85
C SER A 223 -9.27 -15.17 6.32
N ALA A 224 -9.06 -16.48 6.34
CA ALA A 224 -10.06 -17.42 5.82
C ALA A 224 -11.39 -17.38 6.60
N ALA A 225 -11.33 -17.25 7.93
CA ALA A 225 -12.50 -17.09 8.78
C ALA A 225 -13.17 -15.72 8.56
N ALA A 226 -12.39 -14.65 8.48
CA ALA A 226 -12.89 -13.30 8.21
C ALA A 226 -13.66 -13.22 6.89
N LEU A 227 -13.15 -13.85 5.83
CA LEU A 227 -13.80 -13.83 4.50
C LEU A 227 -15.09 -14.66 4.46
N LYS A 228 -15.26 -15.67 5.34
CA LYS A 228 -16.50 -16.44 5.44
C LYS A 228 -17.61 -15.68 6.16
N GLU A 229 -17.25 -14.73 7.04
CA GLU A 229 -18.22 -14.00 7.87
C GLU A 229 -17.92 -12.48 7.83
N PRO A 230 -18.24 -11.80 6.71
CA PRO A 230 -18.02 -10.37 6.56
C PRO A 230 -18.74 -9.56 7.66
N GLY A 231 -18.00 -8.64 8.28
CA GLY A 231 -18.50 -7.80 9.37
C GLY A 231 -18.41 -8.41 10.77
N SER A 232 -18.00 -9.68 10.91
CA SER A 232 -17.68 -10.29 12.21
C SER A 232 -16.52 -9.56 12.90
N GLU A 233 -16.29 -9.84 14.18
CA GLU A 233 -15.14 -9.32 14.93
C GLU A 233 -13.82 -9.72 14.25
N THR A 234 -13.69 -10.98 13.82
CA THR A 234 -12.53 -11.48 13.07
C THR A 234 -12.31 -10.72 11.76
N TRP A 235 -13.39 -10.40 11.04
CA TRP A 235 -13.31 -9.58 9.82
C TRP A 235 -12.83 -8.15 10.13
N GLN A 236 -13.28 -7.54 11.24
CA GLN A 236 -12.82 -6.22 11.68
C GLN A 236 -11.34 -6.24 12.02
N GLU A 237 -10.86 -7.27 12.70
CA GLU A 237 -9.44 -7.42 13.03
C GLU A 237 -8.56 -7.59 11.79
N VAL A 238 -9.02 -8.34 10.77
CA VAL A 238 -8.30 -8.45 9.49
C VAL A 238 -8.32 -7.12 8.73
N THR A 239 -9.43 -6.38 8.78
CA THR A 239 -9.53 -5.02 8.23
C THR A 239 -8.53 -4.07 8.91
N ASP A 240 -8.43 -4.11 10.24
CA ASP A 240 -7.46 -3.32 10.99
C ASP A 240 -6.01 -3.72 10.65
N ALA A 241 -5.77 -5.00 10.48
CA ALA A 241 -4.44 -5.49 10.09
C ALA A 241 -4.02 -4.91 8.72
N THR A 242 -4.94 -4.89 7.74
CA THR A 242 -4.65 -4.40 6.39
C THR A 242 -4.55 -2.87 6.29
N VAL A 243 -5.39 -2.14 7.04
CA VAL A 243 -5.46 -0.67 6.93
C VAL A 243 -4.58 0.03 7.97
N LEU A 244 -4.59 -0.42 9.23
CA LEU A 244 -3.92 0.27 10.32
C LEU A 244 -2.52 -0.30 10.57
N LEU A 245 -2.41 -1.60 10.90
CA LEU A 245 -1.12 -2.19 11.27
C LEU A 245 -0.11 -2.15 10.12
N ALA A 246 -0.54 -2.43 8.88
CA ALA A 246 0.32 -2.29 7.70
C ALA A 246 0.83 -0.84 7.53
N GLY A 247 -0.01 0.16 7.85
CA GLY A 247 0.35 1.57 7.85
C GLY A 247 1.38 1.93 8.92
N VAL A 248 1.21 1.43 10.15
CA VAL A 248 2.17 1.60 11.27
C VAL A 248 3.55 1.08 10.88
N ILE A 249 3.62 -0.13 10.32
CA ILE A 249 4.87 -0.76 9.89
C ILE A 249 5.58 0.12 8.87
N GLY A 250 4.85 0.61 7.85
CA GLY A 250 5.40 1.50 6.83
C GLY A 250 5.88 2.83 7.39
N GLY A 251 5.19 3.39 8.41
CA GLY A 251 5.56 4.63 9.08
C GLY A 251 6.82 4.50 9.93
N ILE A 252 6.97 3.38 10.66
CA ILE A 252 8.16 3.12 11.51
C ILE A 252 9.36 2.70 10.66
N GLY A 253 9.17 1.79 9.71
CA GLY A 253 10.25 1.18 8.93
C GLY A 253 10.64 1.94 7.67
N GLY A 254 9.82 2.90 7.23
CA GLY A 254 10.06 3.66 6.00
C GLY A 254 10.13 2.78 4.76
N ALA A 255 10.82 3.26 3.74
CA ALA A 255 10.96 2.57 2.46
C ALA A 255 11.62 1.19 2.57
N GLN A 256 12.57 1.02 3.51
CA GLN A 256 13.30 -0.24 3.72
C GLN A 256 12.39 -1.41 4.11
N CYS A 257 11.32 -1.13 4.88
CA CYS A 257 10.38 -2.17 5.34
C CYS A 257 9.09 -2.20 4.52
N ARG A 258 9.01 -1.47 3.41
CA ARG A 258 7.76 -1.28 2.67
C ARG A 258 7.76 -1.90 1.29
N THR A 259 8.85 -1.77 0.55
CA THR A 259 8.91 -2.12 -0.87
C THR A 259 10.27 -2.70 -1.26
N VAL A 260 10.26 -3.88 -1.92
CA VAL A 260 11.43 -4.54 -2.48
C VAL A 260 11.05 -5.15 -3.84
N ALA A 261 11.17 -6.46 -4.03
CA ALA A 261 10.89 -7.10 -5.31
C ALA A 261 9.38 -7.29 -5.57
N ALA A 262 8.57 -7.54 -4.54
CA ALA A 262 7.13 -7.71 -4.74
C ALA A 262 6.48 -6.44 -5.31
N HIS A 263 6.81 -5.28 -4.76
CA HIS A 263 6.34 -3.99 -5.29
C HIS A 263 7.01 -3.61 -6.61
N ALA A 264 8.28 -3.96 -6.83
CA ALA A 264 8.93 -3.73 -8.13
C ALA A 264 8.23 -4.51 -9.26
N VAL A 265 7.84 -5.77 -9.01
CA VAL A 265 7.03 -6.57 -9.94
C VAL A 265 5.67 -5.92 -10.20
N HIS A 266 4.96 -5.51 -9.13
CA HIS A 266 3.72 -4.74 -9.27
C HIS A 266 3.92 -3.53 -10.18
N ASN A 267 4.94 -2.70 -9.91
CA ASN A 267 5.22 -1.49 -10.68
C ASN A 267 5.45 -1.81 -12.18
N GLY A 268 6.26 -2.82 -12.48
CA GLY A 268 6.47 -3.28 -13.85
C GLY A 268 5.16 -3.72 -14.53
N LEU A 269 4.33 -4.49 -13.83
CA LEU A 269 3.04 -4.97 -14.35
C LEU A 269 2.04 -3.84 -14.61
N THR A 270 2.10 -2.71 -13.90
CA THR A 270 1.20 -1.56 -14.16
C THR A 270 1.37 -0.94 -15.55
N HIS A 271 2.49 -1.18 -16.21
CA HIS A 271 2.74 -0.73 -17.60
C HIS A 271 2.11 -1.62 -18.67
N LEU A 272 1.47 -2.72 -18.26
CA LEU A 272 0.75 -3.63 -19.15
C LEU A 272 -0.76 -3.33 -19.07
N LEU A 273 -1.36 -2.91 -20.18
CA LEU A 273 -2.78 -2.57 -20.24
C LEU A 273 -3.67 -3.71 -19.78
N ALA A 274 -3.33 -4.96 -20.13
CA ALA A 274 -4.06 -6.15 -19.73
C ALA A 274 -4.10 -6.35 -18.19
N SER A 275 -3.16 -5.76 -17.43
CA SER A 275 -3.12 -5.84 -15.97
C SER A 275 -4.06 -4.85 -15.26
N HIS A 276 -4.69 -3.91 -15.96
CA HIS A 276 -5.48 -2.85 -15.33
C HIS A 276 -6.79 -3.33 -14.69
N GLY A 277 -7.27 -4.51 -15.05
CA GLY A 277 -8.41 -5.18 -14.41
C GLY A 277 -8.09 -5.80 -13.04
N THR A 278 -6.82 -5.86 -12.64
CA THR A 278 -6.36 -6.42 -11.37
C THR A 278 -6.06 -5.32 -10.34
N LEU A 279 -6.33 -5.63 -9.07
CA LEU A 279 -6.09 -4.70 -7.97
C LEU A 279 -4.60 -4.61 -7.62
N HIS A 280 -4.20 -3.53 -6.95
CA HIS A 280 -2.83 -3.32 -6.48
C HIS A 280 -2.31 -4.52 -5.68
N GLY A 281 -3.03 -4.89 -4.62
CA GLY A 281 -2.61 -5.97 -3.73
C GLY A 281 -2.61 -7.36 -4.37
N GLU A 282 -3.38 -7.60 -5.43
CA GLU A 282 -3.31 -8.84 -6.21
C GLU A 282 -1.98 -8.95 -6.96
N LYS A 283 -1.53 -7.85 -7.59
CA LYS A 283 -0.21 -7.80 -8.24
C LYS A 283 0.94 -7.89 -7.24
N VAL A 284 0.80 -7.26 -6.06
CA VAL A 284 1.79 -7.34 -4.98
C VAL A 284 1.86 -8.77 -4.42
N ALA A 285 0.72 -9.43 -4.18
CA ALA A 285 0.68 -10.83 -3.72
C ALA A 285 1.40 -11.78 -4.69
N TYR A 286 1.11 -11.66 -5.99
CA TYR A 286 1.85 -12.37 -7.00
C TYR A 286 3.35 -12.03 -6.96
N GLY A 287 3.70 -10.76 -6.79
CA GLY A 287 5.08 -10.30 -6.66
C GLY A 287 5.83 -10.92 -5.48
N ILE A 288 5.15 -11.24 -4.36
CA ILE A 288 5.77 -11.99 -3.24
C ILE A 288 6.22 -13.39 -3.69
N LEU A 289 5.38 -14.10 -4.45
CA LEU A 289 5.75 -15.42 -4.99
C LEU A 289 6.95 -15.32 -5.92
N VAL A 290 7.00 -14.27 -6.75
CA VAL A 290 8.15 -13.98 -7.63
C VAL A 290 9.41 -13.69 -6.81
N GLN A 291 9.33 -12.87 -5.77
CA GLN A 291 10.47 -12.57 -4.89
C GLN A 291 11.02 -13.84 -4.23
N LEU A 292 10.17 -14.65 -3.62
CA LEU A 292 10.58 -15.90 -3.00
C LEU A 292 11.18 -16.90 -4.03
N ARG A 293 10.67 -16.89 -5.26
CA ARG A 293 11.24 -17.69 -6.35
C ARG A 293 12.63 -17.20 -6.75
N LEU A 294 12.87 -15.89 -6.78
CA LEU A 294 14.21 -15.32 -6.99
C LEU A 294 15.20 -15.75 -5.90
N GLU A 295 14.80 -15.68 -4.62
CA GLU A 295 15.63 -16.12 -3.50
C GLU A 295 15.95 -17.60 -3.59
N GLU A 296 14.98 -18.44 -3.97
CA GLU A 296 15.17 -19.88 -4.21
C GLU A 296 16.15 -20.12 -5.36
N MET A 297 15.94 -19.47 -6.51
CA MET A 297 16.73 -19.72 -7.74
C MET A 297 18.15 -19.16 -7.66
N LEU A 298 18.33 -17.97 -7.09
CA LEU A 298 19.60 -17.26 -7.13
C LEU A 298 20.45 -17.44 -5.87
N GLN A 299 19.81 -17.72 -4.71
CA GLN A 299 20.49 -17.89 -3.43
C GLN A 299 20.40 -19.34 -2.89
N ASN A 300 19.72 -20.23 -3.61
CA ASN A 300 19.43 -21.58 -3.12
C ASN A 300 18.75 -21.59 -1.74
N ASN A 301 17.89 -20.59 -1.48
CA ASN A 301 17.24 -20.39 -0.20
C ASN A 301 16.04 -21.33 -0.03
N GLN A 302 16.25 -22.43 0.70
CA GLN A 302 15.22 -23.45 0.97
C GLN A 302 14.09 -22.91 1.87
N LEU A 303 14.37 -21.93 2.73
CA LEU A 303 13.33 -21.30 3.55
C LEU A 303 12.40 -20.47 2.67
N ALA A 304 12.93 -19.77 1.67
CA ALA A 304 12.12 -19.04 0.69
C ALA A 304 11.26 -20.02 -0.15
N ALA A 305 11.81 -21.13 -0.59
CA ALA A 305 11.07 -22.18 -1.29
C ALA A 305 9.91 -22.74 -0.44
N THR A 306 10.16 -23.03 0.83
CA THR A 306 9.15 -23.50 1.78
C THR A 306 8.08 -22.45 2.02
N ALA A 307 8.46 -21.18 2.23
CA ALA A 307 7.54 -20.06 2.42
C ALA A 307 6.65 -19.85 1.19
N ARG A 308 7.22 -19.97 -0.03
CA ARG A 308 6.46 -19.89 -1.28
C ARG A 308 5.38 -20.98 -1.36
N GLN A 309 5.71 -22.23 -1.01
CA GLN A 309 4.72 -23.33 -0.99
C GLN A 309 3.62 -23.12 0.05
N GLN A 310 3.95 -22.55 1.21
CA GLN A 310 2.94 -22.18 2.22
C GLN A 310 2.03 -21.08 1.70
N LEU A 311 2.59 -20.06 1.04
CA LEU A 311 1.81 -18.99 0.43
C LEU A 311 0.89 -19.49 -0.69
N LEU A 312 1.35 -20.39 -1.55
CA LEU A 312 0.50 -20.97 -2.60
C LEU A 312 -0.76 -21.64 -2.02
N LYS A 313 -0.62 -22.37 -0.90
CA LYS A 313 -1.78 -22.95 -0.20
C LYS A 313 -2.70 -21.88 0.37
N PHE A 314 -2.15 -20.87 1.04
CA PHE A 314 -2.90 -19.76 1.59
C PHE A 314 -3.61 -18.95 0.49
N TYR A 315 -2.95 -18.69 -0.63
CA TYR A 315 -3.53 -17.99 -1.77
C TYR A 315 -4.69 -18.77 -2.41
N THR A 316 -4.56 -20.12 -2.50
CA THR A 316 -5.67 -20.96 -2.92
C THR A 316 -6.87 -20.82 -1.99
N GLU A 317 -6.65 -20.78 -0.68
CA GLU A 317 -7.70 -20.70 0.33
C GLU A 317 -8.46 -19.37 0.29
N ILE A 318 -7.79 -18.24 0.07
CA ILE A 318 -8.41 -16.91 0.12
C ILE A 318 -8.66 -16.29 -1.26
N GLY A 319 -8.23 -16.92 -2.35
CA GLY A 319 -8.49 -16.46 -3.73
C GLY A 319 -7.49 -15.43 -4.24
N LEU A 320 -6.23 -15.40 -3.76
CA LEU A 320 -5.16 -14.56 -4.31
C LEU A 320 -4.53 -15.19 -5.56
N PRO A 321 -4.05 -14.39 -6.53
CA PRO A 321 -3.43 -14.88 -7.75
C PRO A 321 -2.07 -15.52 -7.49
N GLN A 322 -1.81 -16.61 -8.20
CA GLN A 322 -0.56 -17.41 -8.11
C GLN A 322 0.27 -17.35 -9.39
N THR A 323 -0.36 -17.05 -10.53
CA THR A 323 0.25 -17.06 -11.86
C THR A 323 -0.09 -15.79 -12.62
N LEU A 324 0.63 -15.54 -13.73
CA LEU A 324 0.28 -14.48 -14.67
C LEU A 324 -1.13 -14.64 -15.23
N ASP A 325 -1.56 -15.88 -15.50
CA ASP A 325 -2.91 -16.18 -15.96
C ASP A 325 -3.98 -15.72 -14.96
N ASN A 326 -3.78 -15.96 -13.67
CA ASN A 326 -4.70 -15.48 -12.62
C ASN A 326 -4.78 -13.94 -12.54
N LEU A 327 -3.80 -13.23 -13.08
CA LEU A 327 -3.81 -11.77 -13.23
C LEU A 327 -4.42 -11.31 -14.57
N GLY A 328 -4.98 -12.22 -15.38
CA GLY A 328 -5.46 -11.92 -16.73
C GLY A 328 -4.34 -11.68 -17.74
N LEU A 329 -3.16 -12.19 -17.48
CA LEU A 329 -1.95 -12.05 -18.29
C LEU A 329 -1.52 -13.40 -18.90
N GLY A 330 -2.44 -14.35 -19.10
CA GLY A 330 -2.16 -15.67 -19.69
C GLY A 330 -1.66 -15.57 -21.12
N ASP A 331 -2.14 -14.61 -21.89
CA ASP A 331 -1.77 -14.38 -23.30
C ASP A 331 -0.66 -13.33 -23.48
N ILE A 332 0.05 -12.96 -22.38
CA ILE A 332 1.12 -11.96 -22.45
C ILE A 332 2.24 -12.42 -23.40
N THR A 333 2.66 -11.53 -24.29
CA THR A 333 3.79 -11.81 -25.18
C THR A 333 5.13 -11.73 -24.44
N LEU A 334 6.14 -12.44 -24.97
CA LEU A 334 7.50 -12.36 -24.42
C LEU A 334 8.04 -10.92 -24.39
N THR A 335 7.73 -10.12 -25.39
CA THR A 335 8.15 -8.71 -25.50
C THR A 335 7.50 -7.85 -24.40
N GLU A 336 6.23 -8.05 -24.11
CA GLU A 336 5.53 -7.33 -23.04
C GLU A 336 6.08 -7.75 -21.67
N LEU A 337 6.29 -9.05 -21.44
CA LEU A 337 6.86 -9.55 -20.20
C LEU A 337 8.29 -9.03 -19.99
N GLN A 338 9.11 -9.00 -21.07
CA GLN A 338 10.44 -8.41 -21.03
C GLN A 338 10.38 -6.93 -20.66
N ARG A 339 9.47 -6.15 -21.25
CA ARG A 339 9.29 -4.73 -20.91
C ARG A 339 8.92 -4.54 -19.44
N ALA A 340 7.99 -5.34 -18.91
CA ALA A 340 7.60 -5.28 -17.49
C ALA A 340 8.79 -5.57 -16.56
N THR A 341 9.63 -6.56 -16.91
CA THR A 341 10.83 -6.90 -16.11
C THR A 341 11.94 -5.87 -16.22
N GLU A 342 12.13 -5.23 -17.37
CA GLU A 342 13.07 -4.12 -17.55
C GLU A 342 12.67 -2.92 -16.68
N ILE A 343 11.37 -2.58 -16.62
CA ILE A 343 10.86 -1.52 -15.75
C ILE A 343 11.05 -1.90 -14.27
N ALA A 344 10.72 -3.13 -13.88
CA ALA A 344 10.89 -3.61 -12.53
C ALA A 344 12.37 -3.65 -12.09
N CYS A 345 13.30 -3.75 -13.02
CA CYS A 345 14.75 -3.77 -12.78
C CYS A 345 15.45 -2.45 -13.13
N ASN A 346 14.71 -1.34 -13.36
CA ASN A 346 15.34 -0.07 -13.66
C ASN A 346 16.26 0.40 -12.52
N PRO A 347 17.25 1.28 -12.76
CA PRO A 347 18.24 1.66 -11.74
C PRO A 347 17.69 2.24 -10.45
N ASN A 348 16.49 2.82 -10.48
CA ASN A 348 15.83 3.43 -9.31
C ASN A 348 14.80 2.49 -8.66
N SER A 349 14.69 1.24 -9.12
CA SER A 349 13.71 0.29 -8.62
C SER A 349 14.04 -0.24 -7.23
N ASP A 350 13.00 -0.47 -6.44
CA ASP A 350 13.10 -1.08 -5.12
C ASP A 350 13.63 -2.52 -5.12
N ILE A 351 13.67 -3.20 -6.27
CA ILE A 351 14.24 -4.55 -6.40
C ILE A 351 15.71 -4.59 -5.97
N HIS A 352 16.41 -3.45 -6.08
CA HIS A 352 17.82 -3.32 -5.69
C HIS A 352 18.05 -3.27 -4.17
N ARG A 353 16.97 -3.31 -3.36
CA ARG A 353 17.04 -3.56 -1.91
C ARG A 353 17.20 -5.04 -1.57
N LEU A 354 17.08 -5.95 -2.54
CA LEU A 354 17.48 -7.34 -2.34
C LEU A 354 18.97 -7.43 -2.04
N PRO A 355 19.41 -8.34 -1.16
CA PRO A 355 20.84 -8.54 -0.83
C PRO A 355 21.65 -9.19 -1.96
N PHE A 356 21.05 -9.35 -3.14
CA PHE A 356 21.68 -9.89 -4.35
C PHE A 356 21.16 -9.19 -5.60
N LYS A 357 21.97 -9.21 -6.66
CA LYS A 357 21.59 -8.58 -7.94
C LYS A 357 20.59 -9.44 -8.70
N VAL A 358 19.62 -8.79 -9.33
CA VAL A 358 18.63 -9.38 -10.22
C VAL A 358 18.68 -8.66 -11.57
N VAL A 359 18.69 -9.44 -12.65
CA VAL A 359 18.59 -8.93 -14.02
C VAL A 359 17.22 -9.30 -14.62
N PRO A 360 16.74 -8.56 -15.64
CA PRO A 360 15.38 -8.76 -16.21
C PRO A 360 15.09 -10.22 -16.62
N GLN A 361 16.08 -10.94 -17.18
CA GLN A 361 15.92 -12.34 -17.59
C GLN A 361 15.69 -13.30 -16.39
N GLN A 362 16.35 -13.03 -15.28
CA GLN A 362 16.16 -13.81 -14.04
C GLN A 362 14.80 -13.52 -13.43
N LEU A 363 14.40 -12.25 -13.43
CA LEU A 363 13.06 -11.84 -12.97
C LEU A 363 11.99 -12.49 -13.82
N MET A 364 12.13 -12.48 -15.14
CA MET A 364 11.21 -13.14 -16.08
C MET A 364 11.08 -14.63 -15.79
N ALA A 365 12.21 -15.34 -15.60
CA ALA A 365 12.21 -16.76 -15.25
C ALA A 365 11.47 -17.03 -13.93
N ALA A 366 11.64 -16.17 -12.92
CA ALA A 366 10.92 -16.28 -11.67
C ALA A 366 9.41 -16.02 -11.85
N MET A 367 9.03 -15.03 -12.67
CA MET A 367 7.63 -14.70 -12.95
C MET A 367 6.87 -15.85 -13.61
N VAL A 368 7.47 -16.57 -14.55
CA VAL A 368 6.80 -17.71 -15.22
C VAL A 368 6.86 -19.02 -14.42
N SER A 369 7.54 -19.06 -13.29
CA SER A 369 7.77 -20.27 -12.49
C SER A 369 7.34 -20.18 -11.02
N THR A 370 6.41 -19.28 -10.69
CA THR A 370 5.93 -19.06 -9.31
C THR A 370 5.34 -20.31 -8.66
N THR A 371 4.75 -21.22 -9.43
CA THR A 371 4.12 -22.46 -8.97
C THR A 371 5.01 -23.70 -9.12
N ALA A 372 6.25 -23.53 -9.59
CA ALA A 372 7.17 -24.66 -9.75
C ALA A 372 7.37 -25.44 -8.43
N PRO A 373 7.49 -26.76 -8.47
CA PRO A 373 7.82 -27.55 -7.28
C PRO A 373 9.16 -27.12 -6.69
N VAL A 374 9.35 -27.35 -5.40
CA VAL A 374 10.67 -27.17 -4.77
C VAL A 374 11.64 -28.17 -5.42
N GLY A 375 12.75 -27.66 -5.93
CA GLY A 375 13.77 -28.52 -6.54
C GLY A 375 14.30 -29.51 -5.51
N GLU A 376 14.43 -30.79 -5.90
CA GLU A 376 15.10 -31.76 -5.07
C GLU A 376 16.56 -31.30 -4.82
N LEU A 377 16.95 -31.25 -3.55
CA LEU A 377 18.35 -31.08 -3.16
C LEU A 377 19.17 -32.20 -3.79
N LYS A 378 19.88 -31.93 -4.88
CA LYS A 378 20.99 -32.82 -5.29
C LYS A 378 22.06 -32.67 -4.23
N ILE A 379 22.00 -33.54 -3.20
CA ILE A 379 23.11 -33.73 -2.28
C ILE A 379 24.23 -34.27 -3.17
N LYS A 380 25.19 -33.41 -3.50
CA LYS A 380 26.47 -33.89 -4.06
C LYS A 380 27.20 -34.57 -2.91
N ASN A 381 27.22 -35.92 -2.94
CA ASN A 381 28.11 -36.72 -2.13
C ASN A 381 29.56 -36.39 -2.46
#